data_3df3bd83095a62615bc8f712a1bc32b7
#
_entry.id   3df3bd83095a62615bc8f712a1bc32b7
#
_cell.length_a   1.000
_cell.length_b   1.000
_cell.length_c   1.000
_cell.angle_alpha   90.00
_cell.angle_beta   90.00
_cell.angle_gamma   90.00
#
_symmetry.space_group_name_H-M   'P 1'
#
loop_
_entity.id
_entity.type
_entity.pdbx_description
1 polymer ?
#
loop_
_entity_poly.entity_id
_entity_poly.type
_entity_poly.pdbx_seq_one_letter_code
_entity_poly.pdbx_strand_id
1 'polypeptide(L)'
;TPEPEPDAKPNGTSGSIVQIQDENGISDYILNENPDLIINVVDATNLERNLYLTTLLKELGKPIIVALNLYDEFKKLDYKLNKKDFVELLGLEIVETSARTREGLDILLEKAINYKNKQDLNYKHHLNSFIDSEIEKIENEIISNGSFEKAIKDYSSYYLAVKLIENDSHLIRILEEKYGISDFSFIKKHQDILAKEYDEEPEIILSEARHGNVKGIVKKVLTTSFKNR
;
A
#
# COMPACT_ATOMS: atom_id res chain seq x y z
N THR A 1 -55.52 -4.57 -3.34
CA THR A 1 -54.50 -3.58 -3.74
C THR A 1 -53.16 -4.23 -3.53
N PRO A 2 -52.36 -4.39 -4.60
CA PRO A 2 -51.00 -4.95 -4.47
C PRO A 2 -50.09 -3.93 -3.79
N GLU A 3 -49.21 -4.43 -2.92
CA GLU A 3 -48.12 -3.64 -2.33
C GLU A 3 -47.16 -3.09 -3.42
N PRO A 4 -46.61 -1.89 -3.26
CA PRO A 4 -45.63 -1.37 -4.20
C PRO A 4 -44.34 -2.15 -4.11
N GLU A 5 -43.79 -2.53 -5.28
CA GLU A 5 -42.44 -3.08 -5.42
C GLU A 5 -41.40 -2.12 -4.83
N PRO A 6 -40.33 -2.63 -4.20
CA PRO A 6 -39.26 -1.78 -3.70
C PRO A 6 -38.51 -1.15 -4.88
N ASP A 7 -38.37 0.16 -4.84
CA ASP A 7 -37.72 1.02 -5.81
C ASP A 7 -36.37 0.47 -6.27
N ALA A 8 -36.20 0.41 -7.58
CA ALA A 8 -34.94 0.14 -8.25
C ALA A 8 -33.87 1.13 -7.76
N LYS A 9 -32.75 0.59 -7.27
CA LYS A 9 -31.59 1.40 -6.90
C LYS A 9 -31.13 2.23 -8.09
N PRO A 10 -30.95 3.54 -7.94
CA PRO A 10 -30.37 4.33 -9.01
C PRO A 10 -28.94 3.86 -9.28
N ASN A 11 -28.59 3.63 -10.56
CA ASN A 11 -27.23 3.46 -11.06
C ASN A 11 -26.47 4.79 -10.86
N GLY A 12 -26.06 5.07 -9.65
CA GLY A 12 -25.22 6.19 -9.29
C GLY A 12 -24.06 5.62 -8.46
N THR A 13 -22.86 5.90 -8.89
CA THR A 13 -21.60 5.66 -8.20
C THR A 13 -21.70 6.10 -6.72
N SER A 14 -22.16 5.20 -5.87
CA SER A 14 -22.12 5.38 -4.43
C SER A 14 -20.71 5.06 -3.96
N GLY A 15 -19.85 6.07 -3.85
CA GLY A 15 -18.56 5.92 -3.21
C GLY A 15 -18.77 5.56 -1.74
N SER A 16 -18.48 4.31 -1.37
CA SER A 16 -18.45 3.90 0.03
C SER A 16 -17.16 4.39 0.66
N ILE A 17 -17.27 5.22 1.70
CA ILE A 17 -16.11 5.55 2.54
C ILE A 17 -16.09 4.49 3.65
N VAL A 18 -15.05 3.67 3.66
CA VAL A 18 -14.80 2.70 4.71
C VAL A 18 -13.58 3.14 5.50
N GLN A 19 -13.74 3.28 6.80
CA GLN A 19 -12.65 3.53 7.72
C GLN A 19 -12.22 2.20 8.33
N ILE A 20 -11.02 1.77 8.00
CA ILE A 20 -10.43 0.54 8.52
C ILE A 20 -9.34 0.92 9.52
N GLN A 21 -9.33 0.27 10.68
CA GLN A 21 -8.44 0.63 11.80
C GLN A 21 -7.31 -0.37 12.03
N ASP A 22 -7.37 -1.54 11.40
CA ASP A 22 -6.30 -2.54 11.47
C ASP A 22 -5.68 -2.81 10.10
N GLU A 23 -4.38 -3.13 10.09
CA GLU A 23 -3.61 -3.33 8.87
C GLU A 23 -4.03 -4.60 8.10
N ASN A 24 -4.47 -5.64 8.80
CA ASN A 24 -4.90 -6.90 8.19
C ASN A 24 -6.27 -6.75 7.51
N GLY A 25 -7.22 -6.09 8.15
CA GLY A 25 -8.54 -5.83 7.59
C GLY A 25 -8.53 -4.92 6.36
N ILE A 26 -7.54 -4.03 6.24
CA ILE A 26 -7.38 -3.12 5.10
C ILE A 26 -7.11 -3.90 3.81
N SER A 27 -6.13 -4.80 3.82
CA SER A 27 -5.77 -5.59 2.65
C SER A 27 -6.94 -6.43 2.17
N ASP A 28 -7.62 -7.10 3.10
CA ASP A 28 -8.79 -7.93 2.81
C ASP A 28 -9.92 -7.14 2.16
N TYR A 29 -10.24 -6.00 2.74
CA TYR A 29 -11.28 -5.13 2.19
C TYR A 29 -10.93 -4.65 0.78
N ILE A 30 -9.72 -4.15 0.56
CA ILE A 30 -9.27 -3.65 -0.74
C ILE A 30 -9.27 -4.75 -1.80
N LEU A 31 -8.85 -5.95 -1.44
CA LEU A 31 -8.79 -7.08 -2.37
C LEU A 31 -10.18 -7.62 -2.72
N ASN A 32 -11.12 -7.64 -1.77
CA ASN A 32 -12.47 -8.11 -1.98
C ASN A 32 -13.35 -7.09 -2.72
N GLU A 33 -13.28 -5.81 -2.33
CA GLU A 33 -14.13 -4.75 -2.91
C GLU A 33 -13.55 -4.17 -4.20
N ASN A 34 -12.25 -4.40 -4.46
CA ASN A 34 -11.54 -3.96 -5.66
C ASN A 34 -11.81 -2.49 -6.03
N PRO A 35 -11.52 -1.52 -5.14
CA PRO A 35 -11.81 -0.13 -5.36
C PRO A 35 -11.05 0.43 -6.57
N ASP A 36 -11.66 1.37 -7.29
CA ASP A 36 -11.03 2.06 -8.42
C ASP A 36 -9.90 3.01 -7.98
N LEU A 37 -9.99 3.55 -6.77
CA LEU A 37 -9.03 4.48 -6.20
C LEU A 37 -9.04 4.40 -4.67
N ILE A 38 -7.86 4.46 -4.08
CA ILE A 38 -7.66 4.58 -2.63
C ILE A 38 -7.26 6.02 -2.32
N ILE A 39 -7.95 6.66 -1.39
CA ILE A 39 -7.50 7.92 -0.79
C ILE A 39 -6.90 7.57 0.57
N ASN A 40 -5.57 7.59 0.64
CA ASN A 40 -4.85 7.33 1.88
C ASN A 40 -4.64 8.65 2.66
N VAL A 41 -5.31 8.77 3.80
CA VAL A 41 -5.20 9.95 4.66
C VAL A 41 -4.00 9.79 5.60
N VAL A 42 -2.99 10.64 5.38
CA VAL A 42 -1.72 10.63 6.10
C VAL A 42 -1.62 11.88 6.97
N ASP A 43 -1.28 11.71 8.23
CA ASP A 43 -1.00 12.80 9.16
C ASP A 43 0.35 13.45 8.83
N ALA A 44 0.30 14.71 8.36
CA ALA A 44 1.49 15.47 8.00
C ALA A 44 2.43 15.74 9.18
N THR A 45 1.90 15.74 10.41
CA THR A 45 2.69 15.97 11.62
C THR A 45 3.44 14.75 12.10
N ASN A 46 3.08 13.56 11.57
CA ASN A 46 3.66 12.27 11.97
C ASN A 46 3.85 11.34 10.75
N LEU A 47 4.64 11.82 9.79
CA LEU A 47 4.84 11.14 8.50
C LEU A 47 5.40 9.72 8.64
N GLU A 48 6.43 9.53 9.46
CA GLU A 48 7.13 8.25 9.57
C GLU A 48 6.17 7.12 9.97
N ARG A 49 5.31 7.39 10.95
CA ARG A 49 4.32 6.42 11.40
C ARG A 49 3.25 6.12 10.34
N ASN A 50 2.77 7.15 9.64
CA ASN A 50 1.64 7.01 8.74
C ASN A 50 2.03 6.48 7.36
N LEU A 51 3.27 6.73 6.90
CA LEU A 51 3.74 6.28 5.60
C LEU A 51 3.98 4.76 5.54
N TYR A 52 4.13 4.09 6.67
CA TYR A 52 4.24 2.63 6.68
C TYR A 52 3.02 1.98 6.02
N LEU A 53 1.81 2.39 6.40
CA LEU A 53 0.59 1.93 5.74
C LEU A 53 0.57 2.26 4.25
N THR A 54 1.09 3.43 3.85
CA THR A 54 1.19 3.80 2.43
C THR A 54 2.04 2.80 1.65
N THR A 55 3.12 2.29 2.24
CA THR A 55 3.96 1.27 1.58
C THR A 55 3.22 -0.03 1.39
N LEU A 56 2.49 -0.51 2.39
CA LEU A 56 1.66 -1.72 2.29
C LEU A 56 0.56 -1.58 1.23
N LEU A 57 -0.11 -0.43 1.17
CA LEU A 57 -1.13 -0.15 0.16
C LEU A 57 -0.55 -0.16 -1.27
N LYS A 58 0.67 0.36 -1.44
CA LYS A 58 1.36 0.35 -2.75
C LYS A 58 1.66 -1.06 -3.24
N GLU A 59 2.02 -1.98 -2.35
CA GLU A 59 2.30 -3.37 -2.69
C GLU A 59 1.07 -4.08 -3.30
N LEU A 60 -0.15 -3.62 -2.97
CA LEU A 60 -1.39 -4.10 -3.59
C LEU A 60 -1.54 -3.68 -5.07
N GLY A 61 -0.71 -2.75 -5.56
CA GLY A 61 -0.76 -2.26 -6.93
C GLY A 61 -2.00 -1.42 -7.26
N LYS A 62 -2.81 -1.03 -6.28
CA LYS A 62 -4.01 -0.21 -6.51
C LYS A 62 -3.67 1.26 -6.69
N PRO A 63 -4.49 2.00 -7.46
CA PRO A 63 -4.35 3.44 -7.56
C PRO A 63 -4.52 4.11 -6.20
N ILE A 64 -3.60 5.04 -5.87
CA ILE A 64 -3.59 5.73 -4.57
C ILE A 64 -3.35 7.22 -4.77
N ILE A 65 -4.12 8.05 -4.06
CA ILE A 65 -3.80 9.45 -3.79
C ILE A 65 -3.54 9.60 -2.30
N VAL A 66 -2.46 10.26 -1.93
CA VAL A 66 -2.16 10.60 -0.54
C VAL A 66 -2.79 11.95 -0.20
N ALA A 67 -3.75 11.96 0.72
CA ALA A 67 -4.26 13.17 1.34
C ALA A 67 -3.39 13.49 2.57
N LEU A 68 -2.47 14.43 2.42
CA LEU A 68 -1.57 14.86 3.49
C LEU A 68 -2.31 15.81 4.43
N ASN A 69 -3.00 15.23 5.41
CA ASN A 69 -3.92 15.93 6.30
C ASN A 69 -3.21 16.57 7.50
N LEU A 70 -3.93 17.42 8.24
CA LEU A 70 -3.40 18.27 9.31
C LEU A 70 -2.28 19.21 8.81
N TYR A 71 -2.32 19.57 7.54
CA TYR A 71 -1.27 20.39 6.94
C TYR A 71 -1.22 21.81 7.52
N ASP A 72 -2.34 22.32 8.00
CA ASP A 72 -2.41 23.58 8.75
C ASP A 72 -1.67 23.51 10.11
N GLU A 73 -1.66 22.36 10.78
CA GLU A 73 -0.87 22.12 11.98
C GLU A 73 0.62 21.89 11.61
N PHE A 74 0.88 21.14 10.55
CA PHE A 74 2.24 20.94 10.06
C PHE A 74 2.95 22.27 9.74
N LYS A 75 2.25 23.24 9.13
CA LYS A 75 2.79 24.57 8.83
C LYS A 75 3.25 25.36 10.07
N LYS A 76 2.80 24.97 11.28
CA LYS A 76 3.21 25.59 12.55
C LYS A 76 4.48 24.96 13.13
N LEU A 77 4.87 23.80 12.61
CA LEU A 77 6.09 23.12 13.05
C LEU A 77 7.31 23.73 12.38
N ASP A 78 8.47 23.59 13.02
CA ASP A 78 9.75 24.06 12.51
C ASP A 78 10.34 23.13 11.43
N TYR A 79 9.47 22.55 10.59
CA TYR A 79 9.84 21.68 9.48
C TYR A 79 9.43 22.29 8.13
N LYS A 80 10.19 21.94 7.10
CA LYS A 80 9.86 22.17 5.70
C LYS A 80 9.77 20.84 4.98
N LEU A 81 8.69 20.64 4.26
CA LEU A 81 8.49 19.48 3.40
C LEU A 81 8.95 19.83 1.97
N ASN A 82 9.91 19.07 1.44
CA ASN A 82 10.19 19.08 0.02
C ASN A 82 9.16 18.22 -0.72
N LYS A 83 8.06 18.83 -1.11
CA LYS A 83 6.95 18.15 -1.76
C LYS A 83 7.33 17.50 -3.09
N LYS A 84 8.22 18.13 -3.86
CA LYS A 84 8.66 17.58 -5.16
C LYS A 84 9.37 16.24 -4.95
N ASP A 85 10.37 16.20 -4.08
CA ASP A 85 11.10 14.97 -3.77
C ASP A 85 10.18 13.94 -3.11
N PHE A 86 9.20 14.39 -2.32
CA PHE A 86 8.25 13.50 -1.67
C PHE A 86 7.36 12.78 -2.68
N VAL A 87 6.80 13.50 -3.66
CA VAL A 87 6.03 12.92 -4.78
C VAL A 87 6.91 11.97 -5.60
N GLU A 88 8.15 12.36 -5.89
CA GLU A 88 9.08 11.56 -6.70
C GLU A 88 9.48 10.26 -5.97
N LEU A 89 9.84 10.34 -4.68
CA LEU A 89 10.26 9.17 -3.90
C LEU A 89 9.11 8.20 -3.62
N LEU A 90 7.90 8.71 -3.36
CA LEU A 90 6.74 7.87 -3.17
C LEU A 90 6.18 7.35 -4.50
N GLY A 91 6.36 8.07 -5.60
CA GLY A 91 5.70 7.76 -6.88
C GLY A 91 4.18 7.87 -6.82
N LEU A 92 3.65 8.69 -5.90
CA LEU A 92 2.23 8.89 -5.67
C LEU A 92 1.85 10.34 -5.77
N GLU A 93 0.60 10.60 -6.15
CA GLU A 93 0.04 11.93 -6.09
C GLU A 93 -0.27 12.33 -4.65
N ILE A 94 0.14 13.54 -4.25
CA ILE A 94 0.00 14.05 -2.89
C ILE A 94 -0.78 15.36 -2.91
N VAL A 95 -1.84 15.42 -2.12
CA VAL A 95 -2.65 16.63 -1.92
C VAL A 95 -2.56 17.04 -0.46
N GLU A 96 -2.09 18.26 -0.23
CA GLU A 96 -2.08 18.88 1.09
C GLU A 96 -3.51 19.23 1.50
N THR A 97 -3.95 18.75 2.67
CA THR A 97 -5.32 18.94 3.12
C THR A 97 -5.38 19.35 4.59
N SER A 98 -6.44 20.03 4.96
CA SER A 98 -6.86 20.22 6.34
C SER A 98 -8.37 20.00 6.44
N ALA A 99 -8.78 18.89 7.05
CA ALA A 99 -10.20 18.61 7.24
C ALA A 99 -10.88 19.67 8.11
N ARG A 100 -10.15 20.28 9.06
CA ARG A 100 -10.64 21.34 9.95
C ARG A 100 -10.96 22.64 9.21
N THR A 101 -10.07 23.07 8.33
CA THR A 101 -10.23 24.34 7.57
C THR A 101 -10.85 24.14 6.19
N ARG A 102 -11.03 22.88 5.77
CA ARG A 102 -11.44 22.47 4.42
C ARG A 102 -10.44 22.82 3.30
N GLU A 103 -9.25 23.29 3.65
CA GLU A 103 -8.18 23.57 2.68
C GLU A 103 -7.80 22.29 1.92
N GLY A 104 -7.70 22.37 0.60
CA GLY A 104 -7.27 21.28 -0.28
C GLY A 104 -8.32 20.20 -0.56
N LEU A 105 -9.49 20.19 0.08
CA LEU A 105 -10.50 19.16 -0.13
C LEU A 105 -11.10 19.19 -1.54
N ASP A 106 -11.32 20.38 -2.10
CA ASP A 106 -11.83 20.53 -3.47
C ASP A 106 -10.82 20.01 -4.49
N ILE A 107 -9.52 20.28 -4.27
CA ILE A 107 -8.42 19.79 -5.10
C ILE A 107 -8.35 18.25 -5.01
N LEU A 108 -8.48 17.69 -3.81
CA LEU A 108 -8.47 16.24 -3.60
C LEU A 108 -9.63 15.58 -4.35
N LEU A 109 -10.82 16.15 -4.25
CA LEU A 109 -12.01 15.64 -4.92
C LEU A 109 -11.87 15.71 -6.45
N GLU A 110 -11.41 16.85 -6.97
CA GLU A 110 -11.16 17.02 -8.41
C GLU A 110 -10.16 16.00 -8.94
N LYS A 111 -9.05 15.78 -8.21
CA LYS A 111 -8.04 14.77 -8.56
C LYS A 111 -8.59 13.35 -8.48
N ALA A 112 -9.39 13.04 -7.48
CA ALA A 112 -10.01 11.74 -7.34
C ALA A 112 -10.99 11.43 -8.49
N ILE A 113 -11.84 12.37 -8.86
CA ILE A 113 -12.79 12.22 -9.97
C ILE A 113 -12.07 12.08 -11.33
N ASN A 114 -10.99 12.84 -11.51
CA ASN A 114 -10.22 12.83 -12.76
C ASN A 114 -9.08 11.82 -12.78
N TYR A 115 -8.97 10.97 -11.75
CA TYR A 115 -7.87 10.01 -11.65
C TYR A 115 -7.94 8.97 -12.78
N LYS A 116 -6.89 8.93 -13.59
CA LYS A 116 -6.84 8.07 -14.79
C LYS A 116 -5.81 6.95 -14.71
N ASN A 117 -5.00 6.95 -13.65
CA ASN A 117 -4.00 5.90 -13.49
C ASN A 117 -4.70 4.57 -13.22
N LYS A 118 -4.23 3.54 -13.89
CA LYS A 118 -4.71 2.19 -13.69
C LYS A 118 -3.93 1.50 -12.57
N GLN A 119 -4.47 0.37 -12.10
CA GLN A 119 -3.73 -0.53 -11.24
C GLN A 119 -2.36 -0.86 -11.84
N ASP A 120 -1.32 -0.75 -11.03
CA ASP A 120 0.05 -1.10 -11.40
C ASP A 120 0.46 -2.42 -10.76
N LEU A 121 0.17 -3.52 -11.43
CA LEU A 121 0.57 -4.86 -10.98
C LEU A 121 2.08 -5.12 -11.11
N ASN A 122 2.83 -4.21 -11.73
CA ASN A 122 4.28 -4.31 -11.86
C ASN A 122 5.03 -3.51 -10.79
N TYR A 123 4.30 -2.85 -9.88
CA TYR A 123 4.92 -2.12 -8.79
C TYR A 123 5.76 -3.07 -7.92
N LYS A 124 7.01 -2.68 -7.68
CA LYS A 124 7.93 -3.35 -6.78
C LYS A 124 8.49 -2.35 -5.78
N HIS A 125 8.41 -2.69 -4.51
CA HIS A 125 9.05 -1.88 -3.48
C HIS A 125 10.53 -2.28 -3.39
N HIS A 126 11.41 -1.32 -3.53
CA HIS A 126 12.83 -1.56 -3.30
C HIS A 126 13.13 -1.51 -1.80
N LEU A 127 13.42 -2.65 -1.20
CA LEU A 127 13.74 -2.78 0.22
C LEU A 127 15.25 -2.71 0.43
N ASN A 128 15.96 -3.74 -0.02
CA ASN A 128 17.41 -3.76 -0.22
C ASN A 128 17.76 -4.85 -1.23
N SER A 129 18.96 -4.80 -1.80
CA SER A 129 19.36 -5.67 -2.90
C SER A 129 19.30 -7.17 -2.57
N PHE A 130 19.53 -7.57 -1.33
CA PHE A 130 19.49 -8.97 -0.93
C PHE A 130 18.05 -9.47 -0.83
N ILE A 131 17.20 -8.74 -0.10
CA ILE A 131 15.76 -9.06 0.03
C ILE A 131 15.09 -9.05 -1.35
N ASP A 132 15.35 -8.01 -2.15
CA ASP A 132 14.78 -7.87 -3.48
C ASP A 132 15.16 -9.05 -4.39
N SER A 133 16.41 -9.53 -4.29
CA SER A 133 16.87 -10.71 -5.04
C SER A 133 16.12 -12.00 -4.64
N GLU A 134 15.84 -12.18 -3.35
CA GLU A 134 15.06 -13.36 -2.91
C GLU A 134 13.59 -13.24 -3.33
N ILE A 135 13.00 -12.05 -3.24
CA ILE A 135 11.65 -11.80 -3.74
C ILE A 135 11.56 -12.10 -5.24
N GLU A 136 12.52 -11.61 -6.04
CA GLU A 136 12.54 -11.82 -7.50
C GLU A 136 12.63 -13.31 -7.87
N LYS A 137 13.40 -14.10 -7.14
CA LYS A 137 13.48 -15.55 -7.35
C LYS A 137 12.12 -16.22 -7.12
N ILE A 138 11.41 -15.84 -6.05
CA ILE A 138 10.07 -16.34 -5.76
C ILE A 138 9.07 -15.90 -6.82
N GLU A 139 9.12 -14.63 -7.25
CA GLU A 139 8.28 -14.15 -8.34
C GLU A 139 8.44 -15.01 -9.61
N ASN A 140 9.69 -15.31 -9.98
CA ASN A 140 9.97 -16.15 -11.14
C ASN A 140 9.43 -17.58 -10.97
N GLU A 141 9.49 -18.15 -9.78
CA GLU A 141 8.87 -19.45 -9.48
C GLU A 141 7.34 -19.38 -9.56
N ILE A 142 6.71 -18.33 -9.02
CA ILE A 142 5.27 -18.10 -9.14
C ILE A 142 4.83 -17.96 -10.59
N ILE A 143 5.53 -17.15 -11.40
CA ILE A 143 5.21 -16.91 -12.80
C ILE A 143 5.37 -18.19 -13.64
N SER A 144 6.37 -19.00 -13.35
CA SER A 144 6.62 -20.26 -14.07
C SER A 144 5.72 -21.42 -13.63
N ASN A 145 5.07 -21.28 -12.47
CA ASN A 145 4.17 -22.30 -11.93
C ASN A 145 2.74 -22.10 -12.43
N GLY A 146 2.28 -22.95 -13.33
CA GLY A 146 0.95 -22.89 -13.92
C GLY A 146 -0.22 -22.87 -12.92
N SER A 147 -0.02 -23.35 -11.69
CA SER A 147 -1.03 -23.27 -10.64
C SER A 147 -1.38 -21.84 -10.28
N PHE A 148 -0.44 -20.88 -10.41
CA PHE A 148 -0.62 -19.48 -10.09
C PHE A 148 -1.22 -18.64 -11.24
N GLU A 149 -1.43 -19.21 -12.44
CA GLU A 149 -1.89 -18.45 -13.61
C GLU A 149 -3.13 -17.58 -13.37
N LYS A 150 -4.06 -18.07 -12.57
CA LYS A 150 -5.27 -17.30 -12.22
C LYS A 150 -4.98 -16.25 -11.14
N ALA A 151 -4.20 -16.60 -10.14
CA ALA A 151 -3.90 -15.70 -9.02
C ALA A 151 -3.11 -14.46 -9.46
N ILE A 152 -2.15 -14.60 -10.41
CA ILE A 152 -1.36 -13.47 -10.93
C ILE A 152 -2.17 -12.49 -11.79
N LYS A 153 -3.42 -12.80 -12.14
CA LYS A 153 -4.35 -11.86 -12.81
C LYS A 153 -5.03 -10.92 -11.81
N ASP A 154 -5.22 -11.39 -10.57
CA ASP A 154 -5.88 -10.64 -9.51
C ASP A 154 -4.86 -9.94 -8.60
N TYR A 155 -3.68 -10.54 -8.41
CA TYR A 155 -2.59 -10.06 -7.55
C TYR A 155 -1.29 -9.94 -8.34
N SER A 156 -0.45 -8.96 -8.03
CA SER A 156 0.89 -8.93 -8.61
C SER A 156 1.72 -10.12 -8.12
N SER A 157 2.63 -10.62 -8.97
CA SER A 157 3.59 -11.66 -8.56
C SER A 157 4.46 -11.19 -7.39
N TYR A 158 4.80 -9.90 -7.37
CA TYR A 158 5.53 -9.27 -6.27
C TYR A 158 4.75 -9.35 -4.95
N TYR A 159 3.48 -8.94 -4.94
CA TYR A 159 2.63 -9.02 -3.75
C TYR A 159 2.51 -10.46 -3.23
N LEU A 160 2.26 -11.41 -4.14
CA LEU A 160 2.21 -12.84 -3.78
C LEU A 160 3.53 -13.31 -3.15
N ALA A 161 4.67 -12.97 -3.76
CA ALA A 161 5.99 -13.35 -3.27
C ALA A 161 6.27 -12.79 -1.86
N VAL A 162 6.01 -11.49 -1.67
CA VAL A 162 6.19 -10.82 -0.37
C VAL A 162 5.33 -11.46 0.70
N LYS A 163 4.04 -11.67 0.44
CA LYS A 163 3.11 -12.25 1.40
C LYS A 163 3.38 -13.72 1.72
N LEU A 164 3.85 -14.48 0.74
CA LEU A 164 4.28 -15.87 0.96
C LEU A 164 5.57 -15.94 1.79
N ILE A 165 6.52 -15.02 1.59
CA ILE A 165 7.71 -14.91 2.46
C ILE A 165 7.31 -14.61 3.90
N GLU A 166 6.35 -13.70 4.09
CA GLU A 166 5.82 -13.33 5.41
C GLU A 166 4.99 -14.45 6.07
N ASN A 167 4.73 -15.53 5.34
CA ASN A 167 3.84 -16.61 5.78
C ASN A 167 2.43 -16.10 6.14
N ASP A 168 1.92 -15.15 5.34
CA ASP A 168 0.62 -14.51 5.56
C ASP A 168 -0.51 -15.55 5.44
N SER A 169 -1.04 -15.95 6.59
CA SER A 169 -2.04 -17.02 6.70
C SER A 169 -3.35 -16.68 5.99
N HIS A 170 -3.68 -15.39 5.87
CA HIS A 170 -4.87 -14.94 5.17
C HIS A 170 -4.73 -15.13 3.65
N LEU A 171 -3.62 -14.66 3.07
CA LEU A 171 -3.36 -14.89 1.65
C LEU A 171 -3.27 -16.38 1.32
N ILE A 172 -2.56 -17.17 2.16
CA ILE A 172 -2.43 -18.62 1.96
C ILE A 172 -3.82 -19.26 1.87
N ARG A 173 -4.72 -18.93 2.80
CA ARG A 173 -6.10 -19.43 2.78
C ARG A 173 -6.85 -19.02 1.50
N ILE A 174 -6.71 -17.78 1.03
CA ILE A 174 -7.31 -17.34 -0.23
C ILE A 174 -6.77 -18.14 -1.42
N LEU A 175 -5.47 -18.39 -1.44
CA LEU A 175 -4.84 -19.16 -2.52
C LEU A 175 -5.34 -20.61 -2.52
N GLU A 176 -5.52 -21.22 -1.36
CA GLU A 176 -6.09 -22.56 -1.22
C GLU A 176 -7.57 -22.62 -1.62
N GLU A 177 -8.41 -21.78 -1.03
CA GLU A 177 -9.87 -21.84 -1.19
C GLU A 177 -10.34 -21.34 -2.55
N LYS A 178 -9.80 -20.21 -3.04
CA LYS A 178 -10.26 -19.58 -4.28
C LYS A 178 -9.54 -20.08 -5.52
N TYR A 179 -8.24 -20.39 -5.41
CA TYR A 179 -7.41 -20.74 -6.57
C TYR A 179 -6.98 -22.22 -6.59
N GLY A 180 -7.20 -22.96 -5.49
CA GLY A 180 -6.83 -24.37 -5.37
C GLY A 180 -5.31 -24.61 -5.30
N ILE A 181 -4.56 -23.62 -4.82
CA ILE A 181 -3.11 -23.67 -4.69
C ILE A 181 -2.77 -24.10 -3.27
N SER A 182 -2.13 -25.24 -3.09
CA SER A 182 -1.78 -25.80 -1.79
C SER A 182 -0.29 -26.15 -1.63
N ASP A 183 0.49 -26.06 -2.70
CA ASP A 183 1.92 -26.32 -2.64
C ASP A 183 2.72 -25.01 -2.62
N PHE A 184 3.24 -24.68 -1.45
CA PHE A 184 4.12 -23.54 -1.18
C PHE A 184 5.52 -23.98 -0.74
N SER A 185 5.89 -25.24 -0.98
CA SER A 185 7.14 -25.82 -0.50
C SER A 185 8.40 -25.10 -0.99
N PHE A 186 8.31 -24.47 -2.18
CA PHE A 186 9.40 -23.69 -2.76
C PHE A 186 9.73 -22.40 -1.97
N ILE A 187 8.81 -21.90 -1.15
CA ILE A 187 9.02 -20.66 -0.36
C ILE A 187 10.02 -20.92 0.78
N LYS A 188 9.97 -22.09 1.41
CA LYS A 188 10.75 -22.40 2.63
C LYS A 188 12.24 -22.15 2.47
N LYS A 189 12.83 -22.52 1.33
CA LYS A 189 14.26 -22.30 1.08
C LYS A 189 14.65 -20.81 1.12
N HIS A 190 13.77 -19.90 0.61
CA HIS A 190 14.00 -18.46 0.60
C HIS A 190 13.83 -17.86 1.99
N GLN A 191 12.83 -18.33 2.74
CA GLN A 191 12.67 -17.98 4.15
C GLN A 191 13.90 -18.35 4.97
N ASP A 192 14.44 -19.57 4.79
CA ASP A 192 15.64 -20.04 5.49
C ASP A 192 16.89 -19.23 5.10
N ILE A 193 17.01 -18.81 3.83
CA ILE A 193 18.11 -17.94 3.36
C ILE A 193 18.04 -16.58 4.05
N LEU A 194 16.84 -15.95 4.07
CA LEU A 194 16.63 -14.66 4.73
C LEU A 194 16.87 -14.77 6.25
N ALA A 195 16.28 -15.75 6.90
CA ALA A 195 16.44 -15.97 8.34
C ALA A 195 17.91 -16.19 8.73
N LYS A 196 18.68 -16.92 7.90
CA LYS A 196 20.12 -17.13 8.14
C LYS A 196 20.95 -15.86 7.96
N GLU A 197 20.61 -15.01 6.97
CA GLU A 197 21.36 -13.78 6.69
C GLU A 197 21.15 -12.72 7.77
N TYR A 198 19.92 -12.59 8.26
CA TYR A 198 19.53 -11.54 9.20
C TYR A 198 19.41 -11.98 10.65
N ASP A 199 19.50 -13.30 10.92
CA ASP A 199 19.28 -13.92 12.24
C ASP A 199 17.91 -13.55 12.85
N GLU A 200 16.87 -13.49 11.98
CA GLU A 200 15.53 -13.03 12.34
C GLU A 200 14.47 -13.72 11.48
N GLU A 201 13.22 -13.72 11.91
CA GLU A 201 12.11 -14.27 11.13
C GLU A 201 11.80 -13.40 9.90
N PRO A 202 11.43 -13.99 8.74
CA PRO A 202 11.22 -13.27 7.48
C PRO A 202 10.19 -12.13 7.57
N GLU A 203 9.12 -12.30 8.34
CA GLU A 203 8.11 -11.26 8.58
C GLU A 203 8.72 -10.02 9.23
N ILE A 204 9.58 -10.21 10.24
CA ILE A 204 10.27 -9.14 10.95
C ILE A 204 11.26 -8.45 10.01
N ILE A 205 12.04 -9.23 9.24
CA ILE A 205 13.00 -8.70 8.25
C ILE A 205 12.31 -7.75 7.26
N LEU A 206 11.20 -8.18 6.68
CA LEU A 206 10.46 -7.36 5.70
C LEU A 206 9.84 -6.11 6.35
N SER A 207 9.28 -6.25 7.56
CA SER A 207 8.73 -5.13 8.31
C SER A 207 9.80 -4.09 8.62
N GLU A 208 10.96 -4.50 9.13
CA GLU A 208 12.09 -3.60 9.42
C GLU A 208 12.63 -2.93 8.15
N ALA A 209 12.71 -3.66 7.04
CA ALA A 209 13.15 -3.10 5.77
C ALA A 209 12.19 -2.02 5.25
N ARG A 210 10.87 -2.21 5.38
CA ARG A 210 9.86 -1.19 5.06
C ARG A 210 9.99 0.03 5.96
N HIS A 211 10.13 -0.17 7.27
CA HIS A 211 10.36 0.93 8.23
C HIS A 211 11.63 1.72 7.90
N GLY A 212 12.71 1.02 7.59
CA GLY A 212 13.98 1.65 7.15
C GLY A 212 13.81 2.50 5.90
N ASN A 213 13.06 2.00 4.91
CA ASN A 213 12.76 2.72 3.69
C ASN A 213 11.93 4.00 3.97
N VAL A 214 10.84 3.88 4.73
CA VAL A 214 10.00 5.02 5.14
C VAL A 214 10.82 6.07 5.87
N LYS A 215 11.65 5.67 6.83
CA LYS A 215 12.54 6.57 7.57
C LYS A 215 13.52 7.28 6.64
N GLY A 216 14.05 6.56 5.65
CA GLY A 216 14.91 7.12 4.60
C GLY A 216 14.21 8.19 3.77
N ILE A 217 12.96 7.96 3.36
CA ILE A 217 12.13 8.93 2.64
C ILE A 217 11.90 10.17 3.50
N VAL A 218 11.40 9.99 4.73
CA VAL A 218 11.09 11.10 5.64
C VAL A 218 12.33 11.97 5.90
N LYS A 219 13.48 11.36 6.12
CA LYS A 219 14.75 12.08 6.32
C LYS A 219 15.17 12.91 5.10
N LYS A 220 14.85 12.48 3.90
CA LYS A 220 15.17 13.20 2.66
C LYS A 220 14.22 14.37 2.41
N VAL A 221 12.93 14.21 2.75
CA VAL A 221 11.90 15.19 2.41
C VAL A 221 11.61 16.20 3.51
N LEU A 222 11.91 15.88 4.78
CA LEU A 222 11.76 16.79 5.90
C LEU A 222 13.10 17.43 6.28
N THR A 223 13.11 18.76 6.30
CA THR A 223 14.26 19.54 6.82
C THR A 223 13.81 20.43 7.96
N THR A 224 14.66 20.58 8.98
CA THR A 224 14.42 21.55 10.06
C THR A 224 14.62 22.96 9.56
N SER A 225 13.71 23.86 9.94
CA SER A 225 13.79 25.28 9.58
C SER A 225 14.82 26.06 10.40
N PHE A 226 15.62 25.40 11.25
CA PHE A 226 16.63 26.11 12.03
C PHE A 226 17.64 26.79 11.09
N LYS A 227 17.41 28.07 10.83
CA LYS A 227 18.48 28.95 10.39
C LYS A 227 19.48 29.02 11.55
N ASN A 228 20.71 28.57 11.27
CA ASN A 228 21.83 28.91 12.14
C ASN A 228 21.76 30.42 12.43
N ARG A 229 21.50 30.77 13.68
CA ARG A 229 21.76 32.12 14.22
C ARG A 229 23.21 32.20 14.59
#